data_aeb701ce717b3da8b5dff236c933390a
#
_entry.id   aeb701ce717b3da8b5dff236c933390a
#
_cell.length_a   1.000
_cell.length_b   1.000
_cell.length_c   1.000
_cell.angle_alpha   90.00
_cell.angle_beta   90.00
_cell.angle_gamma   90.00
#
_symmetry.space_group_name_H-M   'P 1'
#
loop_
_entity.id
_entity.type
_entity.pdbx_description
1 polymer ?
#
loop_
_entity_poly.entity_id
_entity_poly.type
_entity_poly.pdbx_seq_one_letter_code
_entity_poly.pdbx_strand_id
1 'polypeptide(L)'
;MEVEDFSAEALQKRLDMADDSECGAEQALTLRERFRRAMFYQEVAPLPNFEFGYWDRTLAVWRTQGLPDWVTDEAAAYRYFGIENWVVVPVDLGPAPVCEHTVLEETDDRIVYRDTLGVVAQVNKHGDQSIPHFLDFPVKDRATWAPYKAALDPDTPGRYAHVDAALPRLLASGAPIIAPGGSLVGIPRNLIGFEHVAVLPYEDPELFQEIVDTFGHLICTALERVLPRIQVDACMGWEDICFNQGPVVNPRVFAEVAGPWYRRISELLVRHGCCVYTTDTDGNLLPIVETFLDNGLNTLFPVEVHAGTDPVVLRERYGRRVRLWGGVDKMALIAGKDAIDAELQRIRPCVEQGGFLPGVDHRVPADVPLDHYKHYMDRKREWFGVGGEPLY
;
A
#
# COMPACT_ATOMS: atom_id res chain seq x y z
N MET A 1 3.46 -33.62 10.95
CA MET A 1 3.70 -32.41 10.14
C MET A 1 3.97 -31.33 11.17
N GLU A 2 5.23 -31.00 11.37
CA GLU A 2 5.61 -29.91 12.29
C GLU A 2 5.04 -28.61 11.71
N VAL A 3 4.34 -27.86 12.53
CA VAL A 3 3.85 -26.52 12.18
C VAL A 3 5.11 -25.65 12.04
N GLU A 4 5.43 -25.20 10.84
CA GLU A 4 6.55 -24.27 10.64
C GLU A 4 6.30 -23.01 11.50
N ASP A 5 7.31 -22.65 12.29
CA ASP A 5 7.28 -21.48 13.15
C ASP A 5 7.50 -20.22 12.28
N PHE A 6 6.46 -19.40 12.14
CA PHE A 6 6.46 -18.10 11.44
C PHE A 6 6.68 -16.92 12.37
N SER A 7 7.18 -17.15 13.59
CA SER A 7 7.54 -16.07 14.52
C SER A 7 8.59 -15.14 13.91
N ALA A 8 8.59 -13.89 14.35
CA ALA A 8 9.60 -12.90 13.93
C ALA A 8 11.04 -13.42 14.21
N GLU A 9 11.21 -14.24 15.25
CA GLU A 9 12.48 -14.86 15.63
C GLU A 9 12.91 -15.95 14.64
N ALA A 10 11.99 -16.81 14.20
CA ALA A 10 12.26 -17.85 13.22
C ALA A 10 12.57 -17.28 11.84
N LEU A 11 11.86 -16.20 11.46
CA LEU A 11 12.10 -15.46 10.22
C LEU A 11 13.44 -14.71 10.26
N GLN A 12 13.80 -14.11 11.40
CA GLN A 12 15.10 -13.45 11.60
C GLN A 12 16.25 -14.46 11.49
N LYS A 13 16.12 -15.63 12.12
CA LYS A 13 17.12 -16.68 12.05
C LYS A 13 17.38 -17.22 10.63
N ARG A 14 16.33 -17.29 9.80
CA ARG A 14 16.48 -17.67 8.38
C ARG A 14 17.23 -16.62 7.56
N LEU A 15 17.10 -15.34 7.93
CA LEU A 15 17.80 -14.23 7.28
C LEU A 15 19.26 -14.12 7.73
N ASP A 16 19.53 -14.31 9.00
CA ASP A 16 20.90 -14.32 9.55
C ASP A 16 21.73 -15.45 8.90
N MET A 17 21.12 -16.58 8.54
CA MET A 17 21.77 -17.67 7.78
C MET A 17 22.04 -17.34 6.30
N ALA A 18 21.39 -16.32 5.75
CA ALA A 18 21.61 -15.89 4.35
C ALA A 18 22.67 -14.78 4.21
N ASP A 19 23.09 -14.17 5.33
CA ASP A 19 23.98 -13.00 5.35
C ASP A 19 25.45 -13.34 5.71
N ASP A 20 25.81 -14.62 5.87
CA ASP A 20 27.20 -15.07 6.11
C ASP A 20 28.12 -15.03 4.87
N SER A 21 27.77 -14.24 3.83
CA SER A 21 28.69 -13.95 2.74
C SER A 21 29.59 -12.77 3.10
N GLU A 22 30.86 -13.06 3.29
CA GLU A 22 31.97 -12.16 3.64
C GLU A 22 31.86 -10.78 2.98
N CYS A 23 31.67 -9.75 3.80
CA CYS A 23 31.71 -8.34 3.39
C CYS A 23 33.17 -7.89 3.22
N GLY A 24 33.65 -7.92 1.99
CA GLY A 24 34.90 -7.27 1.59
C GLY A 24 34.59 -5.91 0.95
N ALA A 25 35.16 -4.85 1.52
CA ALA A 25 35.14 -3.43 1.12
C ALA A 25 33.77 -2.72 1.27
N GLU A 26 33.75 -1.58 1.97
CA GLU A 26 32.60 -0.67 2.16
C GLU A 26 32.04 -0.17 0.83
N GLN A 27 31.26 -0.96 0.15
CA GLN A 27 30.37 -0.49 -0.90
C GLN A 27 29.13 0.09 -0.23
N ALA A 28 28.74 1.31 -0.63
CA ALA A 28 27.50 1.92 -0.16
C ALA A 28 26.31 0.99 -0.42
N LEU A 29 25.50 0.72 0.62
CA LEU A 29 24.31 -0.13 0.51
C LEU A 29 23.37 0.36 -0.57
N THR A 30 22.86 -0.53 -1.40
CA THR A 30 21.79 -0.22 -2.35
C THR A 30 20.50 0.16 -1.60
N LEU A 31 19.58 0.85 -2.26
CA LEU A 31 18.26 1.16 -1.68
C LEU A 31 17.53 -0.12 -1.25
N ARG A 32 17.67 -1.20 -2.03
CA ARG A 32 17.11 -2.51 -1.75
C ARG A 32 17.63 -3.11 -0.44
N GLU A 33 18.94 -3.06 -0.22
CA GLU A 33 19.57 -3.55 1.01
C GLU A 33 19.17 -2.69 2.21
N ARG A 34 19.13 -1.36 2.04
CA ARG A 34 18.67 -0.44 3.09
C ARG A 34 17.22 -0.71 3.49
N PHE A 35 16.33 -0.95 2.51
CA PHE A 35 14.95 -1.34 2.77
C PHE A 35 14.87 -2.63 3.58
N ARG A 36 15.58 -3.67 3.17
CA ARG A 36 15.61 -4.94 3.88
C ARG A 36 16.07 -4.76 5.32
N ARG A 37 17.24 -4.12 5.54
CA ARG A 37 17.75 -3.86 6.89
C ARG A 37 16.74 -3.10 7.75
N ALA A 38 16.16 -2.02 7.24
CA ALA A 38 15.15 -1.24 7.95
C ALA A 38 13.96 -2.11 8.38
N MET A 39 13.38 -2.89 7.45
CA MET A 39 12.22 -3.73 7.71
C MET A 39 12.53 -4.93 8.61
N PHE A 40 13.80 -5.33 8.73
CA PHE A 40 14.24 -6.41 9.64
C PHE A 40 14.85 -5.92 10.93
N TYR A 41 14.60 -4.66 11.31
CA TYR A 41 15.08 -4.08 12.57
C TYR A 41 16.60 -4.06 12.70
N GLN A 42 17.31 -4.13 11.59
CA GLN A 42 18.77 -4.03 11.54
C GLN A 42 19.18 -2.56 11.44
N GLU A 43 20.37 -2.26 11.91
CA GLU A 43 20.96 -0.92 11.78
C GLU A 43 21.20 -0.59 10.30
N VAL A 44 20.77 0.59 9.89
CA VAL A 44 20.92 1.08 8.53
C VAL A 44 21.06 2.59 8.47
N ALA A 45 22.02 3.06 7.66
CA ALA A 45 22.22 4.46 7.37
C ALA A 45 22.70 4.59 5.90
N PRO A 46 22.07 5.48 5.12
CA PRO A 46 20.85 6.22 5.42
C PRO A 46 19.59 5.33 5.40
N LEU A 47 18.58 5.67 6.19
CA LEU A 47 17.26 5.03 6.13
C LEU A 47 16.59 5.33 4.77
N PRO A 48 15.83 4.40 4.14
CA PRO A 48 15.05 4.69 2.94
C PRO A 48 14.10 5.88 3.13
N ASN A 49 14.04 6.76 2.12
CA ASN A 49 13.20 7.94 2.13
C ASN A 49 11.99 7.75 1.22
N PHE A 50 10.94 7.16 1.74
CA PHE A 50 9.71 6.91 1.01
C PHE A 50 8.59 7.85 1.44
N GLU A 51 7.72 8.18 0.49
CA GLU A 51 6.48 8.94 0.69
C GLU A 51 5.33 8.30 -0.08
N PHE A 52 4.09 8.60 0.33
CA PHE A 52 2.89 8.05 -0.32
C PHE A 52 2.46 8.85 -1.56
N GLY A 53 3.06 10.01 -1.78
CA GLY A 53 2.76 10.88 -2.92
C GLY A 53 1.84 12.05 -2.58
N TYR A 54 1.20 12.60 -3.60
CA TYR A 54 0.46 13.86 -3.53
C TYR A 54 -0.95 13.70 -4.12
N TRP A 55 -1.92 14.45 -3.59
CA TRP A 55 -3.18 14.62 -4.28
C TRP A 55 -3.01 15.48 -5.54
N ASP A 56 -3.85 15.27 -6.54
CA ASP A 56 -3.70 15.86 -7.89
C ASP A 56 -3.51 17.39 -7.89
N ARG A 57 -4.21 18.10 -6.99
CA ARG A 57 -4.13 19.55 -6.89
C ARG A 57 -2.88 20.08 -6.16
N THR A 58 -2.22 19.26 -5.38
CA THR A 58 -1.12 19.68 -4.48
C THR A 58 0.03 20.29 -5.26
N LEU A 59 0.52 19.63 -6.30
CA LEU A 59 1.61 20.15 -7.11
C LEU A 59 1.22 21.43 -7.85
N ALA A 60 -0.03 21.55 -8.29
CA ALA A 60 -0.53 22.75 -8.93
C ALA A 60 -0.55 23.95 -7.98
N VAL A 61 -1.00 23.76 -6.73
CA VAL A 61 -0.97 24.78 -5.68
C VAL A 61 0.46 25.14 -5.32
N TRP A 62 1.35 24.17 -5.16
CA TRP A 62 2.75 24.45 -4.83
C TRP A 62 3.52 25.20 -5.91
N ARG A 63 3.16 25.06 -7.21
CA ARG A 63 3.73 25.92 -8.26
C ARG A 63 3.41 27.41 -8.03
N THR A 64 2.24 27.74 -7.50
CA THR A 64 1.93 29.13 -7.12
C THR A 64 2.74 29.63 -5.91
N GLN A 65 3.36 28.70 -5.17
CA GLN A 65 4.18 28.96 -3.99
C GLN A 65 5.70 28.86 -4.28
N GLY A 66 6.09 28.70 -5.55
CA GLY A 66 7.49 28.67 -5.98
C GLY A 66 8.09 27.27 -6.20
N LEU A 67 7.25 26.23 -6.32
CA LEU A 67 7.71 24.94 -6.86
C LEU A 67 8.05 25.14 -8.35
N PRO A 68 9.22 24.67 -8.83
CA PRO A 68 9.61 24.85 -10.22
C PRO A 68 8.59 24.30 -11.24
N ASP A 69 8.40 25.01 -12.35
CA ASP A 69 7.41 24.66 -13.39
C ASP A 69 7.62 23.27 -14.01
N TRP A 70 8.86 22.75 -14.01
CA TRP A 70 9.15 21.41 -14.52
C TRP A 70 8.65 20.27 -13.61
N VAL A 71 8.26 20.58 -12.37
CA VAL A 71 7.69 19.61 -11.44
C VAL A 71 6.18 19.49 -11.72
N THR A 72 5.85 18.72 -12.72
CA THR A 72 4.47 18.59 -13.24
C THR A 72 3.74 17.35 -12.75
N ASP A 73 4.49 16.34 -12.31
CA ASP A 73 3.97 15.04 -11.91
C ASP A 73 4.70 14.51 -10.66
N GLU A 74 4.21 13.41 -10.12
CA GLU A 74 4.73 12.77 -8.91
C GLU A 74 6.20 12.32 -9.08
N ALA A 75 6.57 11.79 -10.25
CA ALA A 75 7.94 11.35 -10.49
C ALA A 75 8.93 12.53 -10.51
N ALA A 76 8.52 13.68 -11.07
CA ALA A 76 9.30 14.91 -11.03
C ALA A 76 9.40 15.45 -9.60
N ALA A 77 8.31 15.40 -8.82
CA ALA A 77 8.30 15.81 -7.43
C ALA A 77 9.21 14.93 -6.56
N TYR A 78 9.20 13.61 -6.76
CA TYR A 78 10.10 12.69 -6.05
C TYR A 78 11.57 13.04 -6.32
N ARG A 79 11.95 13.31 -7.57
CA ARG A 79 13.30 13.80 -7.90
C ARG A 79 13.62 15.13 -7.23
N TYR A 80 12.66 16.07 -7.22
CA TYR A 80 12.88 17.40 -6.64
C TYR A 80 13.08 17.34 -5.12
N PHE A 81 12.29 16.53 -4.42
CA PHE A 81 12.38 16.37 -2.97
C PHE A 81 13.37 15.28 -2.52
N GLY A 82 14.06 14.61 -3.43
CA GLY A 82 14.98 13.52 -3.08
C GLY A 82 14.27 12.33 -2.45
N ILE A 83 13.07 12.00 -2.91
CA ILE A 83 12.31 10.82 -2.48
C ILE A 83 12.77 9.62 -3.30
N GLU A 84 13.05 8.53 -2.62
CA GLU A 84 13.42 7.26 -3.24
C GLU A 84 12.17 6.45 -3.56
N ASN A 85 12.28 5.44 -4.43
CA ASN A 85 11.12 4.68 -4.85
C ASN A 85 11.42 3.18 -4.96
N TRP A 86 10.38 2.38 -4.93
CA TRP A 86 10.39 0.95 -5.19
C TRP A 86 9.91 0.65 -6.61
N VAL A 87 10.06 -0.59 -7.05
CA VAL A 87 9.54 -1.09 -8.32
C VAL A 87 8.56 -2.23 -8.07
N VAL A 88 7.52 -2.32 -8.90
CA VAL A 88 6.46 -3.32 -8.75
C VAL A 88 6.55 -4.34 -9.89
N VAL A 89 6.36 -5.62 -9.56
CA VAL A 89 6.23 -6.68 -10.57
C VAL A 89 4.89 -6.52 -11.29
N PRO A 90 4.86 -6.30 -12.61
CA PRO A 90 3.65 -5.93 -13.34
C PRO A 90 2.79 -7.17 -13.67
N VAL A 91 1.93 -7.56 -12.73
CA VAL A 91 0.90 -8.58 -12.93
C VAL A 91 -0.46 -7.92 -12.89
N ASP A 92 -1.32 -8.26 -13.84
CA ASP A 92 -2.71 -7.81 -13.83
C ASP A 92 -3.55 -8.72 -12.92
N LEU A 93 -4.02 -8.17 -11.80
CA LEU A 93 -4.90 -8.84 -10.83
C LEU A 93 -6.36 -8.33 -10.91
N GLY A 94 -6.67 -7.52 -11.92
CA GLY A 94 -8.02 -7.05 -12.19
C GLY A 94 -8.86 -7.99 -13.09
N PRO A 95 -10.13 -7.64 -13.34
CA PRO A 95 -10.94 -8.32 -14.35
C PRO A 95 -10.31 -8.18 -15.75
N ALA A 96 -10.26 -9.27 -16.51
CA ALA A 96 -9.72 -9.28 -17.88
C ALA A 96 -10.63 -10.10 -18.81
N PRO A 97 -11.20 -9.49 -19.88
CA PRO A 97 -10.99 -8.09 -20.27
C PRO A 97 -11.65 -7.09 -19.31
N VAL A 98 -11.11 -5.89 -19.23
CA VAL A 98 -11.72 -4.76 -18.51
C VAL A 98 -12.95 -4.24 -19.27
N CYS A 99 -13.88 -3.58 -18.56
CA CYS A 99 -14.95 -2.82 -19.19
C CYS A 99 -14.37 -1.64 -19.96
N GLU A 100 -15.05 -1.25 -21.05
CA GLU A 100 -14.70 -0.02 -21.78
C GLU A 100 -15.07 1.21 -20.94
N HIS A 101 -14.12 2.12 -20.76
CA HIS A 101 -14.43 3.42 -20.16
C HIS A 101 -15.33 4.20 -21.08
N THR A 102 -16.53 4.56 -20.63
CA THR A 102 -17.56 5.20 -21.44
C THR A 102 -18.13 6.41 -20.75
N VAL A 103 -18.10 7.58 -21.40
CA VAL A 103 -18.85 8.76 -20.94
C VAL A 103 -20.32 8.54 -21.25
N LEU A 104 -21.18 8.54 -20.23
CA LEU A 104 -22.62 8.32 -20.34
C LEU A 104 -23.39 9.62 -20.47
N GLU A 105 -22.95 10.66 -19.75
CA GLU A 105 -23.55 12.00 -19.78
C GLU A 105 -22.45 13.04 -19.56
N GLU A 106 -22.47 14.12 -20.30
CA GLU A 106 -21.59 15.26 -20.09
C GLU A 106 -22.39 16.57 -20.17
N THR A 107 -22.24 17.40 -19.14
CA THR A 107 -22.81 18.75 -19.07
C THR A 107 -21.71 19.79 -18.86
N ASP A 108 -22.04 21.06 -18.72
CA ASP A 108 -21.07 22.10 -18.41
C ASP A 108 -20.44 21.91 -17.01
N ASP A 109 -21.17 21.30 -16.06
CA ASP A 109 -20.79 21.20 -14.66
C ASP A 109 -20.24 19.81 -14.25
N ARG A 110 -20.64 18.73 -14.94
CA ARG A 110 -20.36 17.35 -14.53
C ARG A 110 -20.15 16.40 -15.70
N ILE A 111 -19.46 15.30 -15.41
CA ILE A 111 -19.34 14.12 -16.28
C ILE A 111 -19.83 12.89 -15.51
N VAL A 112 -20.76 12.13 -16.11
CA VAL A 112 -21.13 10.79 -15.64
C VAL A 112 -20.49 9.78 -16.59
N TYR A 113 -19.78 8.83 -16.03
CA TYR A 113 -19.05 7.83 -16.80
C TYR A 113 -19.17 6.43 -16.17
N ARG A 114 -18.95 5.42 -17.00
CA ARG A 114 -18.66 4.05 -16.54
C ARG A 114 -17.15 3.84 -16.63
N ASP A 115 -16.57 3.39 -15.54
CA ASP A 115 -15.13 3.09 -15.45
C ASP A 115 -14.78 1.68 -16.00
N THR A 116 -13.50 1.34 -15.94
CA THR A 116 -12.98 0.04 -16.41
C THR A 116 -13.37 -1.15 -15.53
N LEU A 117 -13.89 -0.91 -14.33
CA LEU A 117 -14.49 -1.93 -13.47
C LEU A 117 -16.00 -2.07 -13.72
N GLY A 118 -16.61 -1.20 -14.53
CA GLY A 118 -18.05 -1.19 -14.78
C GLY A 118 -18.85 -0.34 -13.80
N VAL A 119 -18.18 0.35 -12.87
CA VAL A 119 -18.79 1.26 -11.90
C VAL A 119 -19.25 2.53 -12.60
N VAL A 120 -20.48 2.97 -12.32
CA VAL A 120 -20.98 4.26 -12.81
C VAL A 120 -20.73 5.33 -11.77
N ALA A 121 -20.00 6.36 -12.15
CA ALA A 121 -19.63 7.45 -11.27
C ALA A 121 -19.79 8.82 -11.92
N GLN A 122 -19.88 9.84 -11.09
CA GLN A 122 -19.95 11.25 -11.47
C GLN A 122 -18.77 12.02 -10.90
N VAL A 123 -18.16 12.86 -11.73
CA VAL A 123 -17.21 13.88 -11.29
C VAL A 123 -17.70 15.26 -11.67
N ASN A 124 -17.46 16.26 -10.83
CA ASN A 124 -17.71 17.64 -11.15
C ASN A 124 -16.53 18.19 -11.98
N LYS A 125 -16.82 19.00 -12.99
CA LYS A 125 -15.79 19.67 -13.81
C LYS A 125 -15.08 20.81 -13.07
N HIS A 126 -15.71 21.31 -12.03
CA HIS A 126 -15.25 22.43 -11.22
C HIS A 126 -15.12 22.01 -9.75
N GLY A 127 -14.08 22.48 -9.06
CA GLY A 127 -13.85 22.17 -7.65
C GLY A 127 -12.94 20.96 -7.42
N ASP A 128 -13.16 20.26 -6.31
CA ASP A 128 -12.42 19.04 -5.97
C ASP A 128 -12.95 17.85 -6.77
N GLN A 129 -12.04 17.13 -7.42
CA GLN A 129 -12.35 15.98 -8.27
C GLN A 129 -11.68 14.69 -7.75
N SER A 130 -11.10 14.73 -6.57
CA SER A 130 -10.28 13.63 -6.03
C SER A 130 -11.08 12.36 -5.78
N ILE A 131 -12.35 12.48 -5.34
CA ILE A 131 -13.22 11.33 -5.09
C ILE A 131 -14.51 11.47 -5.91
N PRO A 132 -14.78 10.54 -6.86
CA PRO A 132 -16.03 10.53 -7.61
C PRO A 132 -17.24 10.26 -6.71
N HIS A 133 -18.40 10.75 -7.10
CA HIS A 133 -19.67 10.32 -6.55
C HIS A 133 -20.13 9.05 -7.25
N PHE A 134 -20.14 7.91 -6.56
CA PHE A 134 -20.54 6.62 -7.10
C PHE A 134 -22.06 6.54 -7.22
N LEU A 135 -22.57 6.19 -8.40
CA LEU A 135 -23.99 6.16 -8.72
C LEU A 135 -24.56 4.74 -8.86
N ASP A 136 -23.77 3.81 -9.39
CA ASP A 136 -24.18 2.41 -9.57
C ASP A 136 -22.97 1.48 -9.59
N PHE A 137 -23.17 0.26 -9.08
CA PHE A 137 -22.17 -0.76 -8.98
C PHE A 137 -22.54 -1.98 -9.82
N PRO A 138 -21.57 -2.64 -10.48
CA PRO A 138 -21.87 -3.69 -11.43
C PRO A 138 -22.30 -5.03 -10.78
N VAL A 139 -21.89 -5.33 -9.57
CA VAL A 139 -22.19 -6.59 -8.87
C VAL A 139 -23.27 -6.38 -7.82
N LYS A 140 -24.46 -6.97 -8.05
CA LYS A 140 -25.63 -6.86 -7.17
C LYS A 140 -26.09 -8.21 -6.62
N ASP A 141 -25.79 -9.28 -7.34
CA ASP A 141 -26.22 -10.63 -7.04
C ASP A 141 -25.32 -11.67 -7.75
N ARG A 142 -25.64 -12.95 -7.60
CA ARG A 142 -24.90 -14.06 -8.24
C ARG A 142 -24.91 -13.98 -9.77
N ALA A 143 -25.99 -13.48 -10.38
CA ALA A 143 -26.09 -13.39 -11.84
C ALA A 143 -25.17 -12.30 -12.40
N THR A 144 -25.11 -11.16 -11.73
CA THR A 144 -24.20 -10.05 -12.08
C THR A 144 -22.77 -10.31 -11.69
N TRP A 145 -22.50 -11.16 -10.67
CA TRP A 145 -21.17 -11.60 -10.29
C TRP A 145 -20.54 -12.57 -11.31
N ALA A 146 -21.30 -13.47 -11.90
CA ALA A 146 -20.79 -14.54 -12.77
C ALA A 146 -19.83 -14.06 -13.89
N PRO A 147 -20.10 -12.97 -14.63
CA PRO A 147 -19.17 -12.43 -15.62
C PRO A 147 -17.84 -11.95 -15.01
N TYR A 148 -17.88 -11.34 -13.83
CA TYR A 148 -16.66 -10.89 -13.13
C TYR A 148 -15.83 -12.07 -12.65
N LYS A 149 -16.45 -13.09 -12.09
CA LYS A 149 -15.77 -14.33 -11.73
C LYS A 149 -15.03 -14.94 -12.92
N ALA A 150 -15.67 -15.00 -14.09
CA ALA A 150 -15.04 -15.49 -15.31
C ALA A 150 -13.87 -14.59 -15.78
N ALA A 151 -14.00 -13.26 -15.62
CA ALA A 151 -12.96 -12.30 -15.99
C ALA A 151 -11.77 -12.29 -14.99
N LEU A 152 -11.91 -12.91 -13.83
CA LEU A 152 -10.84 -13.06 -12.81
C LEU A 152 -10.11 -14.40 -12.91
N ASP A 153 -10.29 -15.14 -14.00
CA ASP A 153 -9.55 -16.39 -14.26
C ASP A 153 -8.04 -16.11 -14.30
N PRO A 154 -7.22 -16.76 -13.45
CA PRO A 154 -5.77 -16.59 -13.45
C PRO A 154 -5.09 -17.06 -14.73
N ASP A 155 -5.75 -17.88 -15.56
CA ASP A 155 -5.25 -18.37 -16.83
C ASP A 155 -5.58 -17.46 -18.01
N THR A 156 -6.26 -16.35 -17.79
CA THR A 156 -6.58 -15.37 -18.85
C THR A 156 -5.33 -14.94 -19.59
N PRO A 157 -5.25 -15.06 -20.92
CA PRO A 157 -4.12 -14.61 -21.70
C PRO A 157 -3.79 -13.14 -21.48
N GLY A 158 -2.51 -12.83 -21.36
CA GLY A 158 -2.03 -11.45 -21.20
C GLY A 158 -1.81 -10.98 -19.76
N ARG A 159 -2.37 -11.63 -18.72
CA ARG A 159 -2.16 -11.24 -17.31
C ARG A 159 -0.69 -11.09 -16.92
N TYR A 160 0.17 -11.89 -17.47
CA TYR A 160 1.61 -11.94 -17.16
C TYR A 160 2.47 -11.40 -18.30
N ALA A 161 1.89 -10.85 -19.36
CA ALA A 161 2.62 -10.44 -20.56
C ALA A 161 3.74 -9.42 -20.28
N HIS A 162 3.54 -8.57 -19.29
CA HIS A 162 4.51 -7.53 -18.94
C HIS A 162 5.61 -8.02 -17.99
N VAL A 163 5.44 -9.17 -17.34
CA VAL A 163 6.41 -9.68 -16.36
C VAL A 163 7.75 -10.01 -17.04
N ASP A 164 7.73 -10.76 -18.15
CA ASP A 164 8.95 -11.15 -18.85
C ASP A 164 9.76 -9.96 -19.37
N ALA A 165 9.07 -8.96 -19.91
CA ALA A 165 9.69 -7.74 -20.40
C ALA A 165 10.27 -6.87 -19.26
N ALA A 166 9.68 -6.92 -18.07
CA ALA A 166 10.09 -6.14 -16.91
C ALA A 166 11.26 -6.76 -16.14
N LEU A 167 11.40 -8.09 -16.13
CA LEU A 167 12.39 -8.81 -15.30
C LEU A 167 13.82 -8.23 -15.39
N PRO A 168 14.43 -7.98 -16.56
CA PRO A 168 15.79 -7.45 -16.64
C PRO A 168 15.93 -6.09 -15.96
N ARG A 169 14.92 -5.22 -16.11
CA ARG A 169 14.89 -3.88 -15.50
C ARG A 169 14.70 -3.97 -13.99
N LEU A 170 13.81 -4.84 -13.53
CA LEU A 170 13.56 -5.03 -12.09
C LEU A 170 14.83 -5.51 -11.38
N LEU A 171 15.50 -6.53 -11.93
CA LEU A 171 16.72 -7.09 -11.36
C LEU A 171 17.90 -6.09 -11.37
N ALA A 172 17.95 -5.18 -12.33
CA ALA A 172 19.01 -4.18 -12.43
C ALA A 172 18.74 -2.90 -11.63
N SER A 173 17.56 -2.72 -11.06
CA SER A 173 17.14 -1.42 -10.50
C SER A 173 17.86 -1.00 -9.22
N GLY A 174 18.36 -1.96 -8.41
CA GLY A 174 18.89 -1.68 -7.06
C GLY A 174 17.85 -1.15 -6.07
N ALA A 175 16.58 -1.02 -6.50
CA ALA A 175 15.43 -0.62 -5.69
C ALA A 175 14.71 -1.84 -5.10
N PRO A 176 13.96 -1.69 -4.00
CA PRO A 176 13.10 -2.75 -3.50
C PRO A 176 12.10 -3.21 -4.55
N ILE A 177 11.94 -4.51 -4.69
CA ILE A 177 11.03 -5.15 -5.64
C ILE A 177 9.79 -5.61 -4.87
N ILE A 178 8.63 -5.08 -5.26
CA ILE A 178 7.36 -5.35 -4.60
C ILE A 178 6.52 -6.29 -5.47
N ALA A 179 6.08 -7.41 -4.89
CA ALA A 179 5.08 -8.27 -5.50
C ALA A 179 3.68 -7.66 -5.33
N PRO A 180 2.79 -7.73 -6.34
CA PRO A 180 1.43 -7.27 -6.20
C PRO A 180 0.63 -8.23 -5.31
N GLY A 181 0.09 -7.73 -4.20
CA GLY A 181 -0.70 -8.50 -3.23
C GLY A 181 -2.20 -8.54 -3.53
N GLY A 182 -2.65 -7.82 -4.55
CA GLY A 182 -4.07 -7.74 -4.91
C GLY A 182 -4.96 -7.15 -3.82
N SER A 183 -6.22 -7.57 -3.79
CA SER A 183 -7.20 -7.17 -2.79
C SER A 183 -8.20 -8.28 -2.56
N LEU A 184 -8.54 -8.55 -1.31
CA LEU A 184 -9.53 -9.59 -0.94
C LEU A 184 -10.92 -9.00 -0.73
N VAL A 185 -11.00 -7.77 -0.22
CA VAL A 185 -12.28 -7.10 0.10
C VAL A 185 -12.39 -5.71 -0.54
N GLY A 186 -11.29 -4.98 -0.72
CA GLY A 186 -11.31 -3.62 -1.23
C GLY A 186 -11.77 -3.51 -2.69
N ILE A 187 -11.24 -4.33 -3.60
CA ILE A 187 -11.75 -4.38 -4.99
C ILE A 187 -13.17 -4.96 -5.03
N PRO A 188 -13.51 -6.07 -4.31
CA PRO A 188 -14.91 -6.46 -4.12
C PRO A 188 -15.83 -5.32 -3.68
N ARG A 189 -15.41 -4.51 -2.69
CA ARG A 189 -16.16 -3.32 -2.27
C ARG A 189 -16.43 -2.35 -3.44
N ASN A 190 -15.42 -2.13 -4.30
CA ASN A 190 -15.59 -1.24 -5.47
C ASN A 190 -16.54 -1.83 -6.52
N LEU A 191 -16.65 -3.17 -6.62
CA LEU A 191 -17.61 -3.82 -7.52
C LEU A 191 -19.03 -3.89 -6.96
N ILE A 192 -19.17 -3.99 -5.63
CA ILE A 192 -20.43 -4.26 -4.92
C ILE A 192 -21.05 -2.96 -4.40
N GLY A 193 -20.22 -1.98 -4.01
CA GLY A 193 -20.59 -0.76 -3.32
C GLY A 193 -20.46 -0.85 -1.80
N PHE A 194 -20.24 0.30 -1.15
CA PHE A 194 -19.96 0.40 0.28
C PHE A 194 -21.08 -0.15 1.16
N GLU A 195 -22.32 0.24 0.86
CA GLU A 195 -23.48 -0.18 1.65
C GLU A 195 -23.72 -1.68 1.51
N HIS A 196 -23.64 -2.19 0.28
CA HIS A 196 -23.93 -3.58 0.00
C HIS A 196 -22.82 -4.52 0.50
N VAL A 197 -21.53 -4.16 0.40
CA VAL A 197 -20.43 -4.99 0.93
C VAL A 197 -20.51 -5.16 2.46
N ALA A 198 -21.08 -4.18 3.17
CA ALA A 198 -21.26 -4.26 4.62
C ALA A 198 -22.36 -5.26 5.04
N VAL A 199 -23.38 -5.45 4.20
CA VAL A 199 -24.56 -6.29 4.51
C VAL A 199 -24.54 -7.64 3.79
N LEU A 200 -23.86 -7.76 2.65
CA LEU A 200 -23.76 -8.97 1.84
C LEU A 200 -23.31 -10.21 2.65
N PRO A 201 -22.37 -10.13 3.61
CA PRO A 201 -21.99 -11.26 4.45
C PRO A 201 -23.14 -11.85 5.27
N TYR A 202 -24.22 -11.08 5.48
CA TYR A 202 -25.40 -11.51 6.23
C TYR A 202 -26.59 -11.88 5.32
N GLU A 203 -26.69 -11.27 4.16
CA GLU A 203 -27.76 -11.51 3.18
C GLU A 203 -27.46 -12.75 2.31
N ASP A 204 -26.24 -12.87 1.81
CA ASP A 204 -25.75 -14.01 1.04
C ASP A 204 -24.28 -14.32 1.38
N PRO A 205 -24.03 -14.96 2.55
CA PRO A 205 -22.67 -15.26 3.02
C PRO A 205 -21.89 -16.15 2.05
N GLU A 206 -22.58 -17.03 1.32
CA GLU A 206 -21.93 -17.90 0.33
C GLU A 206 -21.42 -17.10 -0.89
N LEU A 207 -22.18 -16.10 -1.35
CA LEU A 207 -21.73 -15.21 -2.42
C LEU A 207 -20.54 -14.38 -1.97
N PHE A 208 -20.59 -13.83 -0.77
CA PHE A 208 -19.47 -13.04 -0.22
C PHE A 208 -18.20 -13.90 -0.12
N GLN A 209 -18.32 -15.13 0.42
CA GLN A 209 -17.21 -16.09 0.47
C GLN A 209 -16.67 -16.41 -0.93
N GLU A 210 -17.55 -16.69 -1.90
CA GLU A 210 -17.17 -17.00 -3.28
C GLU A 210 -16.40 -15.84 -3.93
N ILE A 211 -16.82 -14.60 -3.69
CA ILE A 211 -16.13 -13.41 -4.20
C ILE A 211 -14.70 -13.33 -3.64
N VAL A 212 -14.56 -13.41 -2.32
CA VAL A 212 -13.23 -13.34 -1.67
C VAL A 212 -12.35 -14.52 -2.09
N ASP A 213 -12.92 -15.73 -2.20
CA ASP A 213 -12.19 -16.92 -2.65
C ASP A 213 -11.69 -16.79 -4.09
N THR A 214 -12.46 -16.14 -4.97
CA THR A 214 -12.06 -15.90 -6.36
C THR A 214 -10.84 -14.97 -6.42
N PHE A 215 -10.85 -13.86 -5.68
CA PHE A 215 -9.70 -12.95 -5.61
C PHE A 215 -8.50 -13.62 -4.93
N GLY A 216 -8.71 -14.31 -3.82
CA GLY A 216 -7.65 -15.04 -3.12
C GLY A 216 -6.98 -16.10 -4.00
N HIS A 217 -7.76 -16.84 -4.79
CA HIS A 217 -7.25 -17.82 -5.76
C HIS A 217 -6.42 -17.15 -6.86
N LEU A 218 -6.92 -16.05 -7.44
CA LEU A 218 -6.19 -15.28 -8.45
C LEU A 218 -4.84 -14.79 -7.91
N ILE A 219 -4.82 -14.18 -6.73
CA ILE A 219 -3.59 -13.67 -6.09
C ILE A 219 -2.59 -14.80 -5.86
N CYS A 220 -3.03 -15.89 -5.22
CA CYS A 220 -2.15 -17.03 -4.93
C CYS A 220 -1.55 -17.62 -6.22
N THR A 221 -2.38 -17.85 -7.25
CA THR A 221 -1.91 -18.39 -8.54
C THR A 221 -0.93 -17.44 -9.23
N ALA A 222 -1.18 -16.14 -9.16
CA ALA A 222 -0.27 -15.14 -9.71
C ALA A 222 1.08 -15.15 -8.99
N LEU A 223 1.09 -15.20 -7.67
CA LEU A 223 2.32 -15.28 -6.87
C LEU A 223 3.08 -16.59 -7.13
N GLU A 224 2.38 -17.73 -7.21
CA GLU A 224 2.98 -19.04 -7.57
C GLU A 224 3.72 -19.01 -8.92
N ARG A 225 3.28 -18.19 -9.86
CA ARG A 225 3.93 -18.01 -11.18
C ARG A 225 5.09 -17.03 -11.19
N VAL A 226 5.04 -16.02 -10.34
CA VAL A 226 6.00 -14.90 -10.34
C VAL A 226 7.15 -15.16 -9.36
N LEU A 227 6.89 -15.59 -8.15
CA LEU A 227 7.90 -15.73 -7.09
C LEU A 227 9.06 -16.67 -7.43
N PRO A 228 8.88 -17.78 -8.20
CA PRO A 228 10.02 -18.59 -8.62
C PRO A 228 10.97 -17.89 -9.60
N ARG A 229 10.56 -16.77 -10.19
CA ARG A 229 11.26 -16.07 -11.28
C ARG A 229 12.02 -14.82 -10.80
N ILE A 230 11.62 -14.26 -9.66
CA ILE A 230 12.20 -13.03 -9.14
C ILE A 230 12.12 -12.98 -7.61
N GLN A 231 13.27 -12.71 -6.98
CA GLN A 231 13.31 -12.43 -5.54
C GLN A 231 12.69 -11.08 -5.25
N VAL A 232 11.56 -11.07 -4.58
CA VAL A 232 10.88 -9.85 -4.13
C VAL A 232 11.24 -9.51 -2.68
N ASP A 233 11.12 -8.24 -2.31
CA ASP A 233 11.48 -7.72 -0.98
C ASP A 233 10.27 -7.51 -0.09
N ALA A 234 9.11 -7.23 -0.71
CA ALA A 234 7.83 -7.12 -0.05
C ALA A 234 6.69 -7.54 -1.00
N CYS A 235 5.54 -7.79 -0.43
CA CYS A 235 4.27 -7.89 -1.13
C CYS A 235 3.35 -6.78 -0.63
N MET A 236 2.71 -6.07 -1.54
CA MET A 236 1.78 -4.98 -1.20
C MET A 236 0.45 -5.21 -1.90
N GLY A 237 -0.61 -5.32 -1.09
CA GLY A 237 -2.01 -5.33 -1.53
C GLY A 237 -2.66 -3.95 -1.42
N TRP A 238 -3.96 -3.92 -1.71
CA TRP A 238 -4.79 -2.74 -1.54
C TRP A 238 -6.16 -3.15 -1.01
N GLU A 239 -6.56 -2.68 0.18
CA GLU A 239 -7.86 -3.00 0.77
C GLU A 239 -8.74 -1.77 0.95
N ASP A 240 -8.21 -0.71 1.56
CA ASP A 240 -8.92 0.56 1.81
C ASP A 240 -10.35 0.33 2.35
N ILE A 241 -10.47 -0.50 3.39
CA ILE A 241 -11.73 -0.95 3.96
C ILE A 241 -12.08 -0.33 5.31
N CYS A 242 -11.27 0.61 5.78
CA CYS A 242 -11.51 1.28 7.04
C CYS A 242 -11.80 2.77 6.85
N PHE A 243 -12.55 3.31 7.81
CA PHE A 243 -12.84 4.73 8.00
C PHE A 243 -12.39 5.15 9.40
N ASN A 244 -12.62 6.41 9.78
CA ASN A 244 -12.34 6.89 11.14
C ASN A 244 -13.03 6.06 12.25
N GLN A 245 -14.16 5.43 11.95
CA GLN A 245 -14.90 4.58 12.88
C GLN A 245 -14.46 3.10 12.85
N GLY A 246 -13.56 2.73 11.96
CA GLY A 246 -13.10 1.36 11.74
C GLY A 246 -13.57 0.74 10.42
N PRO A 247 -13.49 -0.59 10.27
CA PRO A 247 -13.74 -1.27 9.01
C PRO A 247 -15.21 -1.30 8.61
N VAL A 248 -15.47 -1.24 7.30
CA VAL A 248 -16.79 -1.33 6.69
C VAL A 248 -17.39 -2.74 6.83
N VAL A 249 -16.54 -3.77 6.78
CA VAL A 249 -16.94 -5.16 7.03
C VAL A 249 -16.68 -5.47 8.50
N ASN A 250 -17.62 -6.20 9.11
CA ASN A 250 -17.47 -6.65 10.50
C ASN A 250 -16.11 -7.35 10.70
N PRO A 251 -15.28 -6.94 11.69
CA PRO A 251 -13.94 -7.49 11.91
C PRO A 251 -13.90 -9.01 12.04
N ARG A 252 -14.93 -9.61 12.66
CA ARG A 252 -15.03 -11.06 12.82
C ARG A 252 -15.27 -11.75 11.48
N VAL A 253 -16.19 -11.22 10.68
CA VAL A 253 -16.46 -11.75 9.33
C VAL A 253 -15.22 -11.60 8.46
N PHE A 254 -14.56 -10.45 8.52
CA PHE A 254 -13.29 -10.23 7.81
C PHE A 254 -12.22 -11.24 8.20
N ALA A 255 -12.07 -11.51 9.50
CA ALA A 255 -11.11 -12.50 9.99
C ALA A 255 -11.45 -13.93 9.49
N GLU A 256 -12.72 -14.30 9.48
CA GLU A 256 -13.19 -15.63 9.07
C GLU A 256 -13.04 -15.85 7.55
N VAL A 257 -13.29 -14.82 6.74
CA VAL A 257 -13.34 -14.94 5.27
C VAL A 257 -12.01 -14.61 4.61
N ALA A 258 -11.37 -13.49 4.98
CA ALA A 258 -10.12 -13.02 4.38
C ALA A 258 -8.86 -13.58 5.07
N GLY A 259 -8.92 -13.84 6.38
CA GLY A 259 -7.78 -14.34 7.17
C GLY A 259 -7.10 -15.57 6.58
N PRO A 260 -7.83 -16.64 6.19
CA PRO A 260 -7.23 -17.82 5.57
C PRO A 260 -6.43 -17.51 4.28
N TRP A 261 -6.89 -16.53 3.49
CA TRP A 261 -6.19 -16.11 2.28
C TRP A 261 -4.94 -15.31 2.58
N TYR A 262 -4.97 -14.38 3.56
CA TYR A 262 -3.76 -13.69 4.01
C TYR A 262 -2.70 -14.67 4.48
N ARG A 263 -3.09 -15.69 5.24
CA ARG A 263 -2.18 -16.75 5.69
C ARG A 263 -1.58 -17.51 4.52
N ARG A 264 -2.38 -17.94 3.56
CA ARG A 264 -1.92 -18.67 2.39
C ARG A 264 -0.96 -17.82 1.54
N ILE A 265 -1.27 -16.54 1.34
CA ILE A 265 -0.38 -15.59 0.65
C ILE A 265 0.93 -15.44 1.41
N SER A 266 0.89 -15.24 2.73
CA SER A 266 2.06 -15.12 3.57
C SER A 266 2.96 -16.35 3.51
N GLU A 267 2.38 -17.55 3.57
CA GLU A 267 3.11 -18.82 3.44
C GLU A 267 3.80 -18.96 2.08
N LEU A 268 3.15 -18.52 1.00
CA LEU A 268 3.77 -18.47 -0.34
C LEU A 268 4.96 -17.50 -0.35
N LEU A 269 4.79 -16.30 0.17
CA LEU A 269 5.83 -15.28 0.24
C LEU A 269 7.06 -15.79 1.02
N VAL A 270 6.85 -16.33 2.22
CA VAL A 270 7.91 -16.84 3.09
C VAL A 270 8.68 -18.00 2.44
N ARG A 271 8.00 -18.92 1.76
CA ARG A 271 8.65 -20.01 1.02
C ARG A 271 9.60 -19.50 -0.06
N HIS A 272 9.37 -18.31 -0.58
CA HIS A 272 10.21 -17.65 -1.58
C HIS A 272 11.10 -16.54 -0.97
N GLY A 273 11.28 -16.53 0.37
CA GLY A 273 12.20 -15.63 1.06
C GLY A 273 11.70 -14.19 1.19
N CYS A 274 10.41 -13.91 0.95
CA CYS A 274 9.80 -12.62 1.18
C CYS A 274 9.06 -12.63 2.54
N CYS A 275 9.51 -11.78 3.47
CA CYS A 275 8.97 -11.72 4.83
C CYS A 275 8.29 -10.39 5.16
N VAL A 276 8.14 -9.48 4.21
CA VAL A 276 7.43 -8.21 4.36
C VAL A 276 6.13 -8.30 3.58
N TYR A 277 5.00 -8.29 4.27
CA TYR A 277 3.68 -8.30 3.64
C TYR A 277 2.85 -7.16 4.20
N THR A 278 2.35 -6.31 3.32
CA THR A 278 1.54 -5.13 3.63
C THR A 278 0.32 -5.03 2.72
N THR A 279 -0.63 -4.23 3.15
CA THR A 279 -1.73 -3.74 2.30
C THR A 279 -1.93 -2.27 2.55
N ASP A 280 -2.21 -1.53 1.49
CA ASP A 280 -2.66 -0.15 1.57
C ASP A 280 -4.11 -0.15 2.07
N THR A 281 -4.32 0.44 3.24
CA THR A 281 -5.66 0.61 3.81
C THR A 281 -5.64 1.77 4.80
N ASP A 282 -6.38 2.82 4.46
CA ASP A 282 -6.53 4.01 5.27
C ASP A 282 -7.45 3.77 6.48
N GLY A 283 -7.60 4.78 7.32
CA GLY A 283 -8.56 4.77 8.39
C GLY A 283 -8.09 4.13 9.70
N ASN A 284 -9.04 3.82 10.58
CA ASN A 284 -8.76 3.19 11.86
C ASN A 284 -8.65 1.67 11.72
N LEU A 285 -7.41 1.18 11.70
CA LEU A 285 -7.09 -0.25 11.56
C LEU A 285 -7.13 -1.03 12.87
N LEU A 286 -7.16 -0.38 14.03
CA LEU A 286 -7.04 -1.05 15.32
C LEU A 286 -7.97 -2.25 15.52
N PRO A 287 -9.23 -2.25 14.99
CA PRO A 287 -10.13 -3.40 15.12
C PRO A 287 -9.70 -4.65 14.32
N ILE A 288 -8.84 -4.50 13.29
CA ILE A 288 -8.44 -5.60 12.39
C ILE A 288 -6.94 -5.89 12.36
N VAL A 289 -6.12 -5.12 13.07
CA VAL A 289 -4.65 -5.32 13.12
C VAL A 289 -4.29 -6.74 13.53
N GLU A 290 -4.95 -7.30 14.54
CA GLU A 290 -4.67 -8.67 14.98
C GLU A 290 -4.98 -9.70 13.90
N THR A 291 -6.06 -9.50 13.12
CA THR A 291 -6.38 -10.36 11.97
C THR A 291 -5.24 -10.35 10.95
N PHE A 292 -4.67 -9.18 10.65
CA PHE A 292 -3.52 -9.08 9.76
C PHE A 292 -2.31 -9.81 10.33
N LEU A 293 -1.90 -9.46 11.55
CA LEU A 293 -0.69 -10.02 12.18
C LEU A 293 -0.76 -11.54 12.38
N ASP A 294 -1.90 -12.06 12.79
CA ASP A 294 -2.11 -13.50 13.03
C ASP A 294 -2.16 -14.33 11.73
N ASN A 295 -2.35 -13.65 10.59
CA ASN A 295 -2.35 -14.27 9.27
C ASN A 295 -1.15 -13.87 8.39
N GLY A 296 -0.10 -13.27 9.01
CA GLY A 296 1.19 -13.03 8.38
C GLY A 296 1.34 -11.72 7.62
N LEU A 297 0.27 -10.91 7.48
CA LEU A 297 0.39 -9.53 7.01
C LEU A 297 0.94 -8.70 8.19
N ASN A 298 2.21 -8.33 8.12
CA ASN A 298 3.00 -7.87 9.26
C ASN A 298 3.48 -6.43 9.17
N THR A 299 3.09 -5.73 8.13
CA THR A 299 3.44 -4.33 7.90
C THR A 299 2.17 -3.54 7.64
N LEU A 300 1.98 -2.41 8.32
CA LEU A 300 0.83 -1.52 8.12
C LEU A 300 1.25 -0.31 7.29
N PHE A 301 0.41 0.07 6.33
CA PHE A 301 0.56 1.19 5.41
C PHE A 301 -0.82 1.77 5.07
N PRO A 302 -0.97 3.10 5.06
CA PRO A 302 0.00 4.16 5.34
C PRO A 302 0.07 4.59 6.83
N VAL A 303 -0.65 3.94 7.76
CA VAL A 303 -0.71 4.25 9.21
C VAL A 303 -1.31 5.64 9.45
N GLU A 304 -2.60 5.81 9.10
CA GLU A 304 -3.29 7.10 9.15
C GLU A 304 -3.58 7.55 10.59
N VAL A 305 -2.74 8.48 11.09
CA VAL A 305 -2.72 8.93 12.51
C VAL A 305 -4.03 9.61 12.89
N HIS A 306 -4.49 10.55 12.04
CA HIS A 306 -5.71 11.31 12.32
C HIS A 306 -6.96 10.42 12.35
N ALA A 307 -6.96 9.31 11.65
CA ALA A 307 -8.05 8.32 11.69
C ALA A 307 -7.99 7.37 12.90
N GLY A 308 -6.93 7.44 13.70
CA GLY A 308 -6.76 6.65 14.93
C GLY A 308 -5.74 5.50 14.84
N THR A 309 -5.08 5.33 13.70
CA THR A 309 -4.00 4.35 13.54
C THR A 309 -2.66 5.01 13.86
N ASP A 310 -2.30 5.08 15.15
CA ASP A 310 -1.11 5.79 15.63
C ASP A 310 0.11 4.85 15.74
N PRO A 311 1.29 5.21 15.16
CA PRO A 311 2.48 4.37 15.18
C PRO A 311 3.01 4.12 16.60
N VAL A 312 2.87 5.06 17.52
CA VAL A 312 3.31 4.88 18.93
C VAL A 312 2.44 3.84 19.61
N VAL A 313 1.10 3.97 19.48
CA VAL A 313 0.14 3.00 20.04
C VAL A 313 0.36 1.60 19.45
N LEU A 314 0.57 1.50 18.13
CA LEU A 314 0.85 0.23 17.47
C LEU A 314 2.14 -0.41 17.98
N ARG A 315 3.20 0.39 18.15
CA ARG A 315 4.49 -0.10 18.65
C ARG A 315 4.41 -0.53 20.11
N GLU A 316 3.71 0.21 20.97
CA GLU A 316 3.47 -0.15 22.37
C GLU A 316 2.67 -1.45 22.48
N ARG A 317 1.63 -1.62 21.66
CA ARG A 317 0.73 -2.78 21.71
C ARG A 317 1.33 -4.04 21.12
N TYR A 318 1.99 -3.93 19.96
CA TYR A 318 2.42 -5.08 19.16
C TYR A 318 3.94 -5.28 19.08
N GLY A 319 4.73 -4.34 19.56
CA GLY A 319 6.20 -4.43 19.56
C GLY A 319 6.76 -4.65 18.14
N ARG A 320 7.67 -5.63 18.02
CA ARG A 320 8.28 -6.00 16.73
C ARG A 320 7.41 -6.92 15.86
N ARG A 321 6.25 -7.36 16.33
CA ARG A 321 5.30 -8.08 15.48
C ARG A 321 4.78 -7.22 14.32
N VAL A 322 4.73 -5.89 14.50
CA VAL A 322 4.26 -4.94 13.50
C VAL A 322 5.40 -4.10 12.95
N ARG A 323 5.46 -3.99 11.64
CA ARG A 323 6.28 -3.01 10.92
C ARG A 323 5.39 -1.86 10.49
N LEU A 324 5.97 -0.68 10.33
CA LEU A 324 5.23 0.54 10.05
C LEU A 324 5.81 1.23 8.81
N TRP A 325 4.92 1.74 7.96
CA TRP A 325 5.27 2.50 6.78
C TRP A 325 4.30 3.67 6.64
N GLY A 326 4.79 4.92 6.68
CA GLY A 326 3.98 6.13 6.79
C GLY A 326 3.99 6.71 8.20
N GLY A 327 2.84 7.04 8.77
CA GLY A 327 2.64 7.36 10.20
C GLY A 327 3.13 8.71 10.69
N VAL A 328 3.44 9.66 9.79
CA VAL A 328 3.62 11.08 10.14
C VAL A 328 2.32 11.82 9.87
N ASP A 329 1.71 12.38 10.89
CA ASP A 329 0.39 13.04 10.80
C ASP A 329 0.41 14.20 9.80
N LYS A 330 -0.32 14.07 8.67
CA LYS A 330 -0.51 15.14 7.68
C LYS A 330 -1.07 16.42 8.28
N MET A 331 -1.85 16.33 9.38
CA MET A 331 -2.41 17.49 10.04
C MET A 331 -1.34 18.35 10.72
N ALA A 332 -0.23 17.74 11.16
CA ALA A 332 0.92 18.50 11.66
C ALA A 332 1.57 19.32 10.54
N LEU A 333 1.63 18.80 9.30
CA LEU A 333 2.16 19.52 8.15
C LEU A 333 1.28 20.72 7.78
N ILE A 334 -0.04 20.59 7.92
CA ILE A 334 -0.98 21.71 7.73
C ILE A 334 -0.80 22.76 8.81
N ALA A 335 -0.67 22.34 10.08
CA ALA A 335 -0.64 23.22 11.24
C ALA A 335 0.61 24.12 11.31
N GLY A 336 1.78 23.67 10.83
CA GLY A 336 2.99 24.50 10.77
C GLY A 336 4.27 23.80 11.24
N LYS A 337 5.39 24.53 11.09
CA LYS A 337 6.73 24.00 11.35
C LYS A 337 6.93 23.48 12.77
N ASP A 338 6.44 24.20 13.77
CA ASP A 338 6.54 23.76 15.18
C ASP A 338 5.75 22.47 15.43
N ALA A 339 4.59 22.32 14.77
CA ALA A 339 3.77 21.09 14.86
C ALA A 339 4.47 19.92 14.16
N ILE A 340 5.13 20.17 13.02
CA ILE A 340 5.96 19.18 12.32
C ILE A 340 7.09 18.70 13.23
N ASP A 341 7.83 19.64 13.83
CA ASP A 341 8.94 19.29 14.73
C ASP A 341 8.43 18.48 15.93
N ALA A 342 7.31 18.86 16.52
CA ALA A 342 6.69 18.11 17.62
C ALA A 342 6.26 16.70 17.20
N GLU A 343 5.67 16.53 16.02
CA GLU A 343 5.24 15.24 15.50
C GLU A 343 6.43 14.31 15.22
N LEU A 344 7.46 14.79 14.54
CA LEU A 344 8.67 14.03 14.29
C LEU A 344 9.38 13.63 15.58
N GLN A 345 9.42 14.52 16.58
CA GLN A 345 9.96 14.20 17.90
C GLN A 345 9.13 13.12 18.62
N ARG A 346 7.82 13.14 18.47
CA ARG A 346 6.90 12.17 19.07
C ARG A 346 7.12 10.74 18.55
N ILE A 347 7.29 10.59 17.24
CA ILE A 347 7.47 9.27 16.60
C ILE A 347 8.92 8.79 16.61
N ARG A 348 9.88 9.65 16.90
CA ARG A 348 11.31 9.34 16.87
C ARG A 348 11.70 8.04 17.61
N PRO A 349 11.20 7.78 18.84
CA PRO A 349 11.53 6.53 19.53
C PRO A 349 11.06 5.28 18.77
N CYS A 350 9.99 5.36 17.99
CA CYS A 350 9.51 4.24 17.15
C CYS A 350 10.42 4.03 15.93
N VAL A 351 10.92 5.11 15.33
CA VAL A 351 11.88 5.04 14.20
C VAL A 351 13.20 4.42 14.67
N GLU A 352 13.72 4.87 15.82
CA GLU A 352 14.97 4.37 16.40
C GLU A 352 14.92 2.88 16.80
N GLN A 353 13.73 2.34 17.07
CA GLN A 353 13.54 0.90 17.32
C GLN A 353 13.65 0.04 16.04
N GLY A 354 13.63 0.64 14.84
CA GLY A 354 13.63 -0.04 13.55
C GLY A 354 12.27 -0.61 13.14
N GLY A 355 12.21 -1.24 11.97
CA GLY A 355 10.96 -1.76 11.40
C GLY A 355 9.96 -0.64 11.10
N PHE A 356 10.44 0.56 10.81
CA PHE A 356 9.63 1.74 10.54
C PHE A 356 10.25 2.56 9.39
N LEU A 357 9.49 2.77 8.36
CA LEU A 357 9.79 3.68 7.25
C LEU A 357 8.89 4.91 7.40
N PRO A 358 9.38 5.98 8.05
CA PRO A 358 8.56 7.16 8.31
C PRO A 358 8.26 7.91 6.99
N GLY A 359 7.01 8.26 6.78
CA GLY A 359 6.48 9.04 5.69
C GLY A 359 5.17 9.68 6.11
N VAL A 360 4.63 10.60 5.32
CA VAL A 360 3.31 11.17 5.62
C VAL A 360 2.27 10.05 5.62
N ASP A 361 1.35 10.10 6.57
CA ASP A 361 0.34 9.08 6.86
C ASP A 361 -0.75 8.94 5.78
N HIS A 362 -0.70 9.75 4.75
CA HIS A 362 -1.55 9.71 3.57
C HIS A 362 -0.92 10.54 2.43
N ARG A 363 -1.54 10.52 1.25
CA ARG A 363 -1.14 11.45 0.16
C ARG A 363 -1.23 12.89 0.65
N VAL A 364 -0.19 13.67 0.38
CA VAL A 364 -0.09 15.07 0.87
C VAL A 364 -1.16 15.95 0.21
N PRO A 365 -2.06 16.58 0.99
CA PRO A 365 -3.11 17.42 0.45
C PRO A 365 -2.61 18.82 0.08
N ALA A 366 -3.38 19.52 -0.76
CA ALA A 366 -3.06 20.89 -1.20
C ALA A 366 -3.09 21.93 -0.06
N ASP A 367 -3.68 21.60 1.08
CA ASP A 367 -3.71 22.43 2.29
C ASP A 367 -2.35 22.50 3.00
N VAL A 368 -1.43 21.60 2.70
CA VAL A 368 -0.04 21.66 3.18
C VAL A 368 0.73 22.69 2.37
N PRO A 369 1.24 23.79 2.96
CA PRO A 369 2.09 24.73 2.25
C PRO A 369 3.42 24.11 1.79
N LEU A 370 3.94 24.55 0.64
CA LEU A 370 5.22 24.05 0.10
C LEU A 370 6.39 24.23 1.09
N ASP A 371 6.46 25.35 1.80
CA ASP A 371 7.54 25.63 2.76
C ASP A 371 7.42 24.75 4.03
N HIS A 372 6.22 24.33 4.43
CA HIS A 372 6.02 23.34 5.49
C HIS A 372 6.50 21.96 5.04
N TYR A 373 6.16 21.56 3.81
CA TYR A 373 6.60 20.27 3.28
C TYR A 373 8.13 20.22 3.11
N LYS A 374 8.77 21.28 2.64
CA LYS A 374 10.25 21.40 2.61
C LYS A 374 10.85 21.27 4.01
N HIS A 375 10.29 22.00 4.99
CA HIS A 375 10.72 21.90 6.38
C HIS A 375 10.60 20.46 6.91
N TYR A 376 9.48 19.80 6.66
CA TYR A 376 9.28 18.39 7.01
C TYR A 376 10.38 17.50 6.40
N MET A 377 10.63 17.62 5.10
CA MET A 377 11.63 16.81 4.40
C MET A 377 13.05 17.05 4.92
N ASP A 378 13.39 18.29 5.27
CA ASP A 378 14.69 18.64 5.85
C ASP A 378 14.84 18.08 7.26
N ARG A 379 13.82 18.22 8.13
CA ARG A 379 13.82 17.67 9.48
C ARG A 379 13.83 16.14 9.49
N LYS A 380 13.09 15.50 8.58
CA LYS A 380 13.10 14.05 8.41
C LYS A 380 14.51 13.53 8.10
N ARG A 381 15.26 14.23 7.22
CA ARG A 381 16.66 13.90 6.93
C ARG A 381 17.56 14.13 8.13
N GLU A 382 17.45 15.27 8.76
CA GLU A 382 18.29 15.65 9.91
C GLU A 382 18.11 14.69 11.10
N TRP A 383 16.86 14.31 11.41
CA TRP A 383 16.56 13.58 12.66
C TRP A 383 16.51 12.06 12.49
N PHE A 384 16.14 11.57 11.32
CA PHE A 384 16.01 10.13 11.05
C PHE A 384 17.09 9.61 10.10
N GLY A 385 17.93 10.48 9.55
CA GLY A 385 18.99 10.09 8.64
C GLY A 385 18.49 9.40 7.37
N VAL A 386 17.32 9.84 6.82
CA VAL A 386 16.81 9.27 5.58
C VAL A 386 17.65 9.68 4.38
N GLY A 387 17.70 8.83 3.36
CA GLY A 387 18.45 9.05 2.13
C GLY A 387 17.79 10.04 1.16
N GLY A 388 18.37 10.11 -0.04
CA GLY A 388 17.91 10.95 -1.13
C GLY A 388 18.26 12.43 -0.95
N GLU A 389 18.87 13.03 -1.98
CA GLU A 389 19.26 14.46 -1.96
C GLU A 389 18.22 15.30 -2.69
N PRO A 390 17.71 16.37 -2.06
CA PRO A 390 16.77 17.29 -2.72
C PRO A 390 17.47 18.19 -3.72
N LEU A 391 16.70 18.75 -4.65
CA LEU A 391 17.16 19.71 -5.67
C LEU A 391 16.78 21.18 -5.34
N TYR A 392 16.35 21.47 -4.09
CA TYR A 392 16.00 22.83 -3.65
C TYR A 392 17.00 23.42 -2.68
#